data_702334ac80ee38bcb4cc427d7debd540
#
_entry.id   702334ac80ee38bcb4cc427d7debd540
#
_cell.length_a   1.000
_cell.length_b   1.000
_cell.length_c   1.000
_cell.angle_alpha   90.00
_cell.angle_beta   90.00
_cell.angle_gamma   90.00
#
_symmetry.space_group_name_H-M   'P 1'
#
loop_
_entity.id
_entity.type
_entity.pdbx_description
1 polymer ?
#
loop_
_entity_poly.entity_id
_entity_poly.type
_entity_poly.pdbx_seq_one_letter_code
_entity_poly.pdbx_strand_id
1 'polypeptide(L)'
;MSGNISVRRPFLFGAVAAVSLTLAGCFQPMYGPGLGMDMRGELQAIAIEPASGRLGHYLTEELRFLFNGTGDPVPPRYRLVVTFTQSGQTSLVDTVTGRATSNSLSVRANYKLLPAIGGAPLAEGYVVSLADYDRGSNRYANVRSARDAEIRNAKAMADQIRTRVASSLPTL
;
A
#
# COMPACT_ATOMS: atom_id res chain seq x y z
N MET A 1 -25.99 35.26 -54.15
CA MET A 1 -24.63 35.36 -53.60
C MET A 1 -24.58 34.47 -52.38
N SER A 2 -24.08 33.26 -52.54
CA SER A 2 -24.11 32.22 -51.56
C SER A 2 -22.65 31.95 -51.14
N GLY A 3 -22.30 32.24 -49.89
CA GLY A 3 -20.94 32.23 -49.39
C GLY A 3 -20.73 31.20 -48.29
N ASN A 4 -19.95 30.19 -48.56
CA ASN A 4 -18.97 29.49 -47.68
C ASN A 4 -19.17 29.47 -46.15
N ILE A 5 -19.91 28.49 -45.67
CA ILE A 5 -19.84 28.08 -44.23
C ILE A 5 -19.80 26.53 -44.15
N SER A 6 -18.83 25.87 -44.75
CA SER A 6 -18.77 24.40 -44.57
C SER A 6 -17.38 23.80 -44.36
N VAL A 7 -16.31 24.59 -44.39
CA VAL A 7 -14.93 24.05 -44.30
C VAL A 7 -14.34 24.06 -42.85
N ARG A 8 -14.92 24.83 -41.94
CA ARG A 8 -14.39 24.96 -40.57
C ARG A 8 -14.77 23.84 -39.58
N ARG A 9 -15.88 23.13 -39.82
CA ARG A 9 -16.37 22.08 -38.95
C ARG A 9 -15.51 20.79 -38.93
N PRO A 10 -15.04 20.25 -40.09
CA PRO A 10 -14.19 19.04 -40.04
C PRO A 10 -12.82 19.29 -39.43
N PHE A 11 -12.27 20.52 -39.52
CA PHE A 11 -10.96 20.85 -38.95
C PHE A 11 -10.98 20.89 -37.41
N LEU A 12 -12.07 21.35 -36.80
CA LEU A 12 -12.26 21.37 -35.37
C LEU A 12 -12.41 19.94 -34.77
N PHE A 13 -13.12 19.05 -35.48
CA PHE A 13 -13.24 17.64 -35.03
C PHE A 13 -11.92 16.89 -35.16
N GLY A 14 -11.11 17.16 -36.16
CA GLY A 14 -9.76 16.59 -36.31
C GLY A 14 -8.79 17.07 -35.24
N ALA A 15 -8.84 18.34 -34.87
CA ALA A 15 -8.00 18.89 -33.79
C ALA A 15 -8.36 18.34 -32.39
N VAL A 16 -9.64 18.19 -32.09
CA VAL A 16 -10.11 17.61 -30.81
C VAL A 16 -9.74 16.13 -30.74
N ALA A 17 -9.88 15.37 -31.82
CA ALA A 17 -9.47 13.96 -31.86
C ALA A 17 -7.96 13.79 -31.67
N ALA A 18 -7.13 14.65 -32.25
CA ALA A 18 -5.67 14.62 -32.11
C ALA A 18 -5.22 14.93 -30.66
N VAL A 19 -5.86 15.90 -30.00
CA VAL A 19 -5.58 16.24 -28.59
C VAL A 19 -6.01 15.10 -27.65
N SER A 20 -7.11 14.40 -27.95
CA SER A 20 -7.57 13.27 -27.13
C SER A 20 -6.63 12.07 -27.21
N LEU A 21 -5.99 11.81 -28.35
CA LEU A 21 -5.01 10.73 -28.51
C LEU A 21 -3.70 10.99 -27.75
N THR A 22 -3.30 12.25 -27.59
CA THR A 22 -2.06 12.57 -26.84
C THR A 22 -2.21 12.45 -25.32
N LEU A 23 -3.44 12.57 -24.79
CA LEU A 23 -3.70 12.38 -23.36
C LEU A 23 -3.78 10.90 -22.94
N ALA A 24 -4.10 9.99 -23.87
CA ALA A 24 -4.20 8.57 -23.59
C ALA A 24 -2.84 7.89 -23.27
N GLY A 25 -1.73 8.48 -23.68
CA GLY A 25 -0.38 7.93 -23.45
C GLY A 25 0.22 8.15 -22.06
N CYS A 26 -0.41 8.98 -21.21
CA CYS A 26 0.16 9.34 -19.90
C CYS A 26 -0.24 8.40 -18.76
N PHE A 27 -1.17 7.46 -18.97
CA PHE A 27 -1.59 6.50 -17.96
C PHE A 27 -0.99 5.11 -18.22
N GLN A 28 0.23 4.90 -17.76
CA GLN A 28 0.83 3.57 -17.75
C GLN A 28 0.54 2.91 -16.39
N PRO A 29 -0.17 1.77 -16.35
CA PRO A 29 -0.44 1.11 -15.07
C PRO A 29 0.87 0.60 -14.47
N MET A 30 1.14 0.95 -13.21
CA MET A 30 2.37 0.59 -12.48
C MET A 30 2.63 -0.93 -12.43
N TYR A 31 1.60 -1.74 -12.62
CA TYR A 31 1.65 -3.21 -12.60
C TYR A 31 1.25 -3.85 -13.93
N GLY A 32 1.16 -3.07 -15.02
CA GLY A 32 0.86 -3.57 -16.36
C GLY A 32 2.11 -4.08 -17.09
N PRO A 33 1.94 -4.86 -18.18
CA PRO A 33 3.04 -5.22 -19.05
C PRO A 33 3.58 -3.94 -19.70
N GLY A 34 4.67 -3.42 -19.17
CA GLY A 34 5.32 -2.19 -19.62
C GLY A 34 6.78 -2.44 -19.96
N LEU A 35 7.34 -1.53 -20.69
CA LEU A 35 8.68 -1.46 -21.28
C LEU A 35 9.79 -2.17 -20.46
N GLY A 36 9.89 -3.48 -20.59
CA GLY A 36 11.10 -4.24 -20.28
C GLY A 36 11.24 -4.81 -18.87
N MET A 37 10.40 -4.46 -17.90
CA MET A 37 10.47 -5.03 -16.55
C MET A 37 9.14 -5.69 -16.17
N ASP A 38 9.17 -6.98 -15.85
CA ASP A 38 8.03 -7.68 -15.25
C ASP A 38 7.95 -7.34 -13.75
N MET A 39 7.35 -6.20 -13.44
CA MET A 39 7.15 -5.73 -12.07
C MET A 39 6.45 -6.78 -11.20
N ARG A 40 5.54 -7.56 -11.77
CA ARG A 40 4.84 -8.61 -11.02
C ARG A 40 5.79 -9.75 -10.66
N GLY A 41 6.61 -10.21 -11.59
CA GLY A 41 7.63 -11.24 -11.33
C GLY A 41 8.68 -10.77 -10.34
N GLU A 42 9.10 -9.50 -10.41
CA GLU A 42 10.02 -8.92 -9.44
C GLU A 42 9.44 -8.89 -8.02
N LEU A 43 8.18 -8.48 -7.88
CA LEU A 43 7.51 -8.47 -6.57
C LEU A 43 7.34 -9.89 -6.01
N GLN A 44 7.01 -10.88 -6.85
CA GLN A 44 6.90 -12.28 -6.44
C GLN A 44 8.25 -12.88 -5.99
N ALA A 45 9.38 -12.35 -6.48
CA ALA A 45 10.70 -12.78 -6.08
C ALA A 45 11.17 -12.19 -4.72
N ILE A 46 10.27 -11.53 -3.97
CA ILE A 46 10.57 -10.97 -2.65
C ILE A 46 10.13 -11.96 -1.56
N ALA A 47 11.08 -12.53 -0.83
CA ALA A 47 10.82 -13.30 0.38
C ALA A 47 10.51 -12.35 1.55
N ILE A 48 9.40 -12.59 2.27
CA ILE A 48 8.99 -11.77 3.41
C ILE A 48 9.37 -12.46 4.71
N GLU A 49 10.22 -11.81 5.51
CA GLU A 49 10.56 -12.31 6.83
C GLU A 49 9.40 -12.15 7.81
N PRO A 50 9.10 -13.19 8.61
CA PRO A 50 8.05 -13.12 9.61
C PRO A 50 8.36 -12.04 10.66
N ALA A 51 7.44 -11.10 10.83
CA ALA A 51 7.51 -10.13 11.91
C ALA A 51 6.92 -10.71 13.20
N SER A 52 7.48 -10.35 14.36
CA SER A 52 7.06 -10.92 15.65
C SER A 52 5.73 -10.36 16.15
N GLY A 53 5.02 -11.15 16.96
CA GLY A 53 3.77 -10.75 17.60
C GLY A 53 2.54 -10.84 16.71
N ARG A 54 1.36 -10.55 17.29
CA ARG A 54 0.06 -10.69 16.61
C ARG A 54 -0.09 -9.74 15.42
N LEU A 55 0.22 -8.46 15.61
CA LEU A 55 0.22 -7.49 14.53
C LEU A 55 1.22 -7.87 13.43
N GLY A 56 2.41 -8.37 13.83
CA GLY A 56 3.43 -8.86 12.90
C GLY A 56 2.94 -10.01 12.05
N HIS A 57 2.19 -10.93 12.62
CA HIS A 57 1.55 -12.02 11.88
C HIS A 57 0.58 -11.49 10.82
N TYR A 58 -0.36 -10.59 11.20
CA TYR A 58 -1.27 -9.99 10.23
C TYR A 58 -0.55 -9.24 9.12
N LEU A 59 0.48 -8.46 9.47
CA LEU A 59 1.27 -7.71 8.50
C LEU A 59 2.03 -8.65 7.55
N THR A 60 2.64 -9.71 8.07
CA THR A 60 3.38 -10.69 7.25
C THR A 60 2.46 -11.40 6.27
N GLU A 61 1.29 -11.86 6.71
CA GLU A 61 0.33 -12.55 5.83
C GLU A 61 -0.24 -11.61 4.75
N GLU A 62 -0.55 -10.37 5.11
CA GLU A 62 -1.03 -9.39 4.13
C GLU A 62 0.07 -9.03 3.11
N LEU A 63 1.32 -8.85 3.55
CA LEU A 63 2.44 -8.63 2.64
C LEU A 63 2.64 -9.82 1.71
N ARG A 64 2.61 -11.05 2.21
CA ARG A 64 2.70 -12.25 1.37
C ARG A 64 1.61 -12.30 0.32
N PHE A 65 0.37 -12.01 0.71
CA PHE A 65 -0.76 -11.97 -0.21
C PHE A 65 -0.57 -10.89 -1.29
N LEU A 66 -0.14 -9.70 -0.91
CA LEU A 66 0.04 -8.57 -1.83
C LEU A 66 1.23 -8.74 -2.79
N PHE A 67 2.31 -9.40 -2.36
CA PHE A 67 3.50 -9.60 -3.18
C PHE A 67 3.41 -10.88 -4.03
N ASN A 68 3.07 -11.99 -3.41
CA ASN A 68 3.08 -13.29 -4.09
C ASN A 68 1.72 -13.65 -4.72
N GLY A 69 0.62 -13.07 -4.20
CA GLY A 69 -0.74 -13.45 -4.63
C GLY A 69 -1.02 -14.93 -4.36
N THR A 70 -1.73 -15.57 -5.30
CA THR A 70 -2.02 -17.00 -5.30
C THR A 70 -1.14 -17.77 -6.28
N GLY A 71 -0.05 -17.15 -6.76
CA GLY A 71 0.85 -17.74 -7.76
C GLY A 71 1.81 -18.79 -7.18
N ASP A 72 2.45 -19.53 -8.06
CA ASP A 72 3.50 -20.48 -7.69
C ASP A 72 4.69 -19.76 -7.05
N PRO A 73 5.37 -20.38 -6.07
CA PRO A 73 6.55 -19.82 -5.45
C PRO A 73 7.67 -19.57 -6.47
N VAL A 74 8.16 -18.34 -6.54
CA VAL A 74 9.30 -17.97 -7.37
C VAL A 74 10.57 -17.99 -6.48
N PRO A 75 11.73 -18.45 -6.99
CA PRO A 75 12.97 -18.36 -6.22
C PRO A 75 13.25 -16.93 -5.76
N PRO A 76 13.48 -16.69 -4.46
CA PRO A 76 13.61 -15.33 -3.93
C PRO A 76 14.93 -14.71 -4.39
N ARG A 77 14.86 -13.52 -4.97
CA ARG A 77 16.00 -12.66 -5.28
C ARG A 77 16.20 -11.57 -4.24
N TYR A 78 15.16 -11.24 -3.51
CA TYR A 78 15.15 -10.20 -2.49
C TYR A 78 14.55 -10.72 -1.19
N ARG A 79 14.83 -10.03 -0.11
CA ARG A 79 14.33 -10.31 1.23
C ARG A 79 13.81 -9.02 1.85
N LEU A 80 12.55 -9.00 2.24
CA LEU A 80 11.91 -7.88 2.92
C LEU A 80 11.87 -8.13 4.42
N VAL A 81 12.52 -7.26 5.17
CA VAL A 81 12.53 -7.26 6.64
C VAL A 81 11.69 -6.10 7.13
N VAL A 82 10.73 -6.36 8.02
CA VAL A 82 9.88 -5.32 8.61
C VAL A 82 9.95 -5.40 10.13
N THR A 83 10.25 -4.27 10.75
CA THR A 83 10.20 -4.07 12.21
C THR A 83 9.22 -2.97 12.53
N PHE A 84 8.48 -3.08 13.63
CA PHE A 84 7.49 -2.07 13.98
C PHE A 84 7.43 -1.76 15.47
N THR A 85 6.92 -0.58 15.79
CA THR A 85 6.54 -0.14 17.11
C THR A 85 5.09 0.28 17.12
N GLN A 86 4.36 -0.06 18.17
CA GLN A 86 2.96 0.33 18.32
C GLN A 86 2.74 1.11 19.59
N SER A 87 1.87 2.11 19.55
CA SER A 87 1.42 2.89 20.70
C SER A 87 -0.08 3.07 20.65
N GLY A 88 -0.73 2.94 21.80
CA GLY A 88 -2.17 3.21 21.96
C GLY A 88 -2.38 4.49 22.74
N GLN A 89 -3.31 5.31 22.30
CA GLN A 89 -3.72 6.54 23.00
C GLN A 89 -5.23 6.60 23.15
N THR A 90 -5.69 7.14 24.28
CA THR A 90 -7.11 7.46 24.45
C THR A 90 -7.42 8.74 23.68
N SER A 91 -8.31 8.65 22.70
CA SER A 91 -8.65 9.79 21.83
C SER A 91 -9.81 10.60 22.37
N LEU A 92 -10.79 9.95 23.00
CA LEU A 92 -11.96 10.59 23.56
C LEU A 92 -12.27 10.06 24.97
N VAL A 93 -12.64 10.98 25.85
CA VAL A 93 -13.09 10.68 27.21
C VAL A 93 -14.46 11.31 27.40
N ASP A 94 -15.41 10.53 27.88
CA ASP A 94 -16.70 11.05 28.32
C ASP A 94 -16.51 11.94 29.55
N THR A 95 -16.87 13.22 29.44
CA THR A 95 -16.64 14.23 30.47
C THR A 95 -17.51 14.04 31.71
N VAL A 96 -18.61 13.28 31.62
CA VAL A 96 -19.51 13.01 32.72
C VAL A 96 -19.04 11.79 33.52
N THR A 97 -18.65 10.73 32.86
CA THR A 97 -18.25 9.45 33.49
C THR A 97 -16.76 9.27 33.65
N GLY A 98 -15.93 10.12 33.02
CA GLY A 98 -14.47 9.99 32.96
C GLY A 98 -13.97 8.75 32.21
N ARG A 99 -14.84 8.09 31.44
CA ARG A 99 -14.50 6.86 30.73
C ARG A 99 -13.97 7.15 29.33
N ALA A 100 -12.94 6.41 28.93
CA ALA A 100 -12.47 6.42 27.55
C ALA A 100 -13.52 5.80 26.62
N THR A 101 -13.99 6.56 25.65
CA THR A 101 -14.99 6.13 24.66
C THR A 101 -14.38 5.81 23.30
N SER A 102 -13.17 6.29 23.01
CA SER A 102 -12.43 5.96 21.80
C SER A 102 -10.94 5.87 22.09
N ASN A 103 -10.28 4.96 21.39
CA ASN A 103 -8.83 4.81 21.41
C ASN A 103 -8.26 4.83 20.00
N SER A 104 -7.06 5.38 19.86
CA SER A 104 -6.26 5.34 18.63
C SER A 104 -5.09 4.39 18.80
N LEU A 105 -4.90 3.49 17.84
CA LEU A 105 -3.74 2.61 17.75
C LEU A 105 -2.84 3.12 16.62
N SER A 106 -1.71 3.75 16.99
CA SER A 106 -0.69 4.20 16.04
C SER A 106 0.40 3.13 15.91
N VAL A 107 0.78 2.83 14.68
CA VAL A 107 1.85 1.88 14.37
C VAL A 107 2.82 2.53 13.40
N ARG A 108 4.12 2.46 13.73
CA ARG A 108 5.22 2.83 12.84
C ARG A 108 5.98 1.57 12.46
N ALA A 109 6.06 1.26 11.18
CA ALA A 109 6.83 0.14 10.64
C ALA A 109 8.01 0.67 9.82
N ASN A 110 9.22 0.16 10.09
CA ASN A 110 10.41 0.37 9.28
C ASN A 110 10.60 -0.87 8.41
N TYR A 111 10.88 -0.67 7.13
CA TYR A 111 11.13 -1.75 6.19
C TYR A 111 12.51 -1.61 5.55
N LYS A 112 13.12 -2.75 5.20
CA LYS A 112 14.36 -2.86 4.45
C LYS A 112 14.23 -3.95 3.41
N LEU A 113 14.49 -3.58 2.15
CA LEU A 113 14.61 -4.53 1.05
C LEU A 113 16.10 -4.86 0.87
N LEU A 114 16.43 -6.11 1.01
CA LEU A 114 17.80 -6.64 0.97
C LEU A 114 17.93 -7.60 -0.20
N PRO A 115 19.12 -7.76 -0.82
CA PRO A 115 19.38 -8.89 -1.69
C PRO A 115 19.24 -10.20 -0.93
N ALA A 116 18.81 -11.28 -1.62
CA ALA A 116 18.69 -12.61 -0.99
C ALA A 116 20.03 -13.14 -0.48
N ILE A 117 21.13 -12.86 -1.19
CA ILE A 117 22.50 -13.31 -0.89
C ILE A 117 23.30 -12.14 -0.29
N GLY A 118 22.87 -11.64 0.89
CA GLY A 118 23.62 -10.62 1.63
C GLY A 118 23.92 -9.34 0.83
N GLY A 119 24.24 -8.28 1.53
CA GLY A 119 24.58 -6.99 0.90
C GLY A 119 23.94 -5.81 1.61
N ALA A 120 24.20 -4.60 1.10
CA ALA A 120 23.57 -3.37 1.58
C ALA A 120 22.08 -3.36 1.23
N PRO A 121 21.23 -2.68 2.02
CA PRO A 121 19.84 -2.49 1.67
C PRO A 121 19.68 -1.81 0.31
N LEU A 122 18.85 -2.37 -0.54
CA LEU A 122 18.49 -1.81 -1.85
C LEU A 122 17.49 -0.65 -1.71
N ALA A 123 16.58 -0.78 -0.76
CA ALA A 123 15.64 0.26 -0.39
C ALA A 123 15.31 0.15 1.09
N GLU A 124 15.13 1.27 1.75
CA GLU A 124 14.67 1.32 3.14
C GLU A 124 13.78 2.54 3.37
N GLY A 125 12.95 2.43 4.39
CA GLY A 125 12.06 3.52 4.75
C GLY A 125 11.13 3.14 5.90
N TYR A 126 10.16 4.01 6.16
CA TYR A 126 9.15 3.74 7.17
C TYR A 126 7.75 4.12 6.67
N VAL A 127 6.76 3.47 7.24
CA VAL A 127 5.33 3.79 7.06
C VAL A 127 4.69 3.98 8.43
N VAL A 128 3.65 4.80 8.47
CA VAL A 128 2.85 5.03 9.69
C VAL A 128 1.39 4.78 9.37
N SER A 129 0.71 4.08 10.25
CA SER A 129 -0.73 3.85 10.17
C SER A 129 -1.39 4.14 11.50
N LEU A 130 -2.60 4.69 11.44
CA LEU A 130 -3.43 5.01 12.60
C LEU A 130 -4.80 4.35 12.39
N ALA A 131 -5.29 3.64 13.40
CA ALA A 131 -6.62 3.08 13.40
C ALA A 131 -7.32 3.38 14.73
N ASP A 132 -8.44 4.04 14.63
CA ASP A 132 -9.30 4.33 15.78
C ASP A 132 -10.29 3.19 16.01
N TYR A 133 -10.66 2.98 17.27
CA TYR A 133 -11.69 2.04 17.65
C TYR A 133 -12.46 2.50 18.89
N ASP A 134 -13.75 2.21 18.92
CA ASP A 134 -14.60 2.58 20.03
C ASP A 134 -14.44 1.64 21.22
N ARG A 135 -14.62 2.19 22.42
CA ARG A 135 -14.65 1.47 23.69
C ARG A 135 -15.97 1.69 24.40
N GLY A 136 -16.60 0.61 24.79
CA GLY A 136 -17.82 0.60 25.59
C GLY A 136 -17.63 -0.12 26.92
N SER A 137 -18.72 -0.38 27.62
CA SER A 137 -18.77 -1.16 28.86
C SER A 137 -18.51 -2.66 28.64
N ASN A 138 -18.72 -3.17 27.43
CA ASN A 138 -18.53 -4.58 27.11
C ASN A 138 -17.06 -4.89 26.82
N ARG A 139 -16.40 -5.61 27.74
CA ARG A 139 -15.00 -5.98 27.63
C ARG A 139 -14.69 -6.82 26.39
N TYR A 140 -15.56 -7.76 26.03
CA TYR A 140 -15.36 -8.60 24.86
C TYR A 140 -15.41 -7.77 23.56
N ALA A 141 -16.38 -6.89 23.44
CA ALA A 141 -16.47 -5.97 22.31
C ALA A 141 -15.21 -5.12 22.18
N ASN A 142 -14.69 -4.58 23.27
CA ASN A 142 -13.46 -3.79 23.28
C ASN A 142 -12.24 -4.57 22.77
N VAL A 143 -12.10 -5.84 23.16
CA VAL A 143 -11.02 -6.72 22.67
C VAL A 143 -11.16 -6.97 21.17
N ARG A 144 -12.37 -7.17 20.68
CA ARG A 144 -12.65 -7.38 19.25
C ARG A 144 -12.36 -6.11 18.43
N SER A 145 -12.80 -4.95 18.91
CA SER A 145 -12.54 -3.66 18.26
C SER A 145 -11.05 -3.34 18.18
N ALA A 146 -10.32 -3.57 19.26
CA ALA A 146 -8.85 -3.40 19.28
C ALA A 146 -8.15 -4.32 18.27
N ARG A 147 -8.59 -5.59 18.16
CA ARG A 147 -8.05 -6.54 17.18
C ARG A 147 -8.36 -6.10 15.74
N ASP A 148 -9.56 -5.62 15.49
CA ASP A 148 -9.93 -5.08 14.18
C ASP A 148 -9.04 -3.89 13.80
N ALA A 149 -8.76 -2.98 14.73
CA ALA A 149 -7.83 -1.88 14.52
C ALA A 149 -6.41 -2.35 14.17
N GLU A 150 -5.91 -3.42 14.82
CA GLU A 150 -4.62 -4.03 14.45
C GLU A 150 -4.64 -4.57 13.00
N ILE A 151 -5.72 -5.25 12.60
CA ILE A 151 -5.85 -5.80 11.24
C ILE A 151 -5.91 -4.67 10.21
N ARG A 152 -6.68 -3.61 10.46
CA ARG A 152 -6.75 -2.44 9.57
C ARG A 152 -5.38 -1.76 9.44
N ASN A 153 -4.65 -1.58 10.53
CA ASN A 153 -3.28 -1.04 10.49
C ASN A 153 -2.35 -1.95 9.68
N ALA A 154 -2.41 -3.28 9.87
CA ALA A 154 -1.58 -4.21 9.13
C ALA A 154 -1.83 -4.10 7.61
N LYS A 155 -3.09 -4.07 7.17
CA LYS A 155 -3.46 -3.91 5.77
C LYS A 155 -2.97 -2.58 5.20
N ALA A 156 -3.26 -1.47 5.87
CA ALA A 156 -2.83 -0.15 5.42
C ALA A 156 -1.30 -0.02 5.32
N MET A 157 -0.56 -0.59 6.26
CA MET A 157 0.90 -0.62 6.19
C MET A 157 1.43 -1.51 5.08
N ALA A 158 0.83 -2.68 4.86
CA ALA A 158 1.22 -3.59 3.81
C ALA A 158 1.07 -2.95 2.42
N ASP A 159 -0.06 -2.27 2.16
CA ASP A 159 -0.29 -1.52 0.92
C ASP A 159 0.73 -0.40 0.72
N GLN A 160 1.03 0.38 1.77
CA GLN A 160 2.03 1.45 1.71
C GLN A 160 3.44 0.89 1.44
N ILE A 161 3.84 -0.19 2.12
CA ILE A 161 5.14 -0.85 1.93
C ILE A 161 5.23 -1.38 0.50
N ARG A 162 4.21 -2.10 0.01
CA ARG A 162 4.17 -2.60 -1.36
C ARG A 162 4.37 -1.48 -2.39
N THR A 163 3.64 -0.38 -2.25
CA THR A 163 3.74 0.75 -3.17
C THR A 163 5.15 1.35 -3.20
N ARG A 164 5.76 1.54 -2.02
CA ARG A 164 7.11 2.09 -1.91
C ARG A 164 8.19 1.15 -2.44
N VAL A 165 8.08 -0.14 -2.14
CA VAL A 165 8.98 -1.16 -2.67
C VAL A 165 8.85 -1.25 -4.18
N ALA A 166 7.64 -1.29 -4.72
CA ALA A 166 7.41 -1.33 -6.17
C ALA A 166 8.00 -0.10 -6.88
N SER A 167 7.91 1.09 -6.28
CA SER A 167 8.49 2.30 -6.87
C SER A 167 10.02 2.35 -6.81
N SER A 168 10.66 1.59 -5.92
CA SER A 168 12.12 1.53 -5.80
C SER A 168 12.77 0.49 -6.73
N LEU A 169 12.05 -0.57 -7.11
CA LEU A 169 12.59 -1.64 -7.97
C LEU A 169 13.11 -1.18 -9.34
N PRO A 170 12.45 -0.26 -10.07
CA PRO A 170 12.94 0.22 -11.36
C PRO A 170 14.25 1.00 -11.31
N THR A 171 14.69 1.41 -10.12
CA THR A 171 15.92 2.19 -9.92
C THR A 171 17.10 1.33 -9.47
N LEU A 172 16.90 0.02 -9.33
CA LEU A 172 17.92 -0.97 -8.98
C LEU A 172 18.47 -1.66 -10.22
#